data_798b1de15f2f691738dd6379495ad9ba
#
_entry.id   798b1de15f2f691738dd6379495ad9ba
#
_cell.length_a   1.000
_cell.length_b   1.000
_cell.length_c   1.000
_cell.angle_alpha   90.00
_cell.angle_beta   90.00
_cell.angle_gamma   90.00
#
_symmetry.space_group_name_H-M   'P 1'
#
loop_
_entity.id
_entity.type
_entity.pdbx_description
1 polymer ?
#
loop_
_entity_poly.entity_id
_entity_poly.type
_entity_poly.pdbx_seq_one_letter_code
_entity_poly.pdbx_strand_id
1 'polypeptide(L)'
;MRLILLLTIILLSSCENKKETIVNRQQAIKKEIEQVKAFYYKKSDSLESVKEADTNSAKRLEIAEELVSADGKKSLKLFKLQKEYDSLEVELKKY
;
A
#
# COMPACT_ATOMS: atom_id res chain seq x y z
N MET A 1 -20.52 3.16 -42.44
CA MET A 1 -21.07 3.76 -41.21
C MET A 1 -21.19 2.82 -40.03
N ARG A 2 -21.66 1.59 -40.21
CA ARG A 2 -21.78 0.60 -39.11
C ARG A 2 -20.42 0.22 -38.49
N LEU A 3 -19.35 0.16 -39.28
CA LEU A 3 -18.00 -0.15 -38.80
C LEU A 3 -17.42 0.94 -37.91
N ILE A 4 -17.71 2.20 -38.20
CA ILE A 4 -17.24 3.35 -37.42
C ILE A 4 -17.95 3.42 -36.07
N LEU A 5 -19.23 3.11 -36.01
CA LEU A 5 -20.02 3.02 -34.79
C LEU A 5 -19.53 1.89 -33.87
N LEU A 6 -19.22 0.73 -34.44
CA LEU A 6 -18.66 -0.41 -33.70
C LEU A 6 -17.29 -0.10 -33.12
N LEU A 7 -16.42 0.57 -33.88
CA LEU A 7 -15.11 1.03 -33.43
C LEU A 7 -15.21 2.04 -32.30
N THR A 8 -16.16 2.96 -32.37
CA THR A 8 -16.41 3.96 -31.32
C THR A 8 -16.88 3.29 -30.02
N ILE A 9 -17.76 2.31 -30.10
CA ILE A 9 -18.25 1.55 -28.94
C ILE A 9 -17.11 0.76 -28.30
N ILE A 10 -16.26 0.11 -29.08
CA ILE A 10 -15.09 -0.63 -28.59
C ILE A 10 -14.10 0.29 -27.88
N LEU A 11 -13.86 1.48 -28.41
CA LEU A 11 -12.97 2.49 -27.81
C LEU A 11 -13.54 2.99 -26.47
N LEU A 12 -14.84 3.25 -26.38
CA LEU A 12 -15.51 3.66 -25.14
C LEU A 12 -15.46 2.56 -24.09
N SER A 13 -15.74 1.31 -24.48
CA SER A 13 -15.64 0.15 -23.59
C SER A 13 -14.21 -0.06 -23.07
N SER A 14 -13.20 0.14 -23.92
CA SER A 14 -11.78 0.05 -23.55
C SER A 14 -11.40 1.10 -22.51
N CYS A 15 -11.89 2.36 -22.66
CA CYS A 15 -11.64 3.42 -21.69
C CYS A 15 -12.31 3.14 -20.34
N GLU A 16 -13.53 2.64 -20.33
CA GLU A 16 -14.24 2.24 -19.12
C GLU A 16 -13.53 1.08 -18.40
N ASN A 17 -13.08 0.08 -19.13
CA ASN A 17 -12.32 -1.04 -18.58
C ASN A 17 -10.99 -0.59 -17.94
N LYS A 18 -10.28 0.33 -18.57
CA LYS A 18 -9.04 0.89 -18.01
C LYS A 18 -9.31 1.67 -16.73
N LYS A 19 -10.34 2.50 -16.74
CA LYS A 19 -10.76 3.26 -15.57
C LYS A 19 -11.11 2.34 -14.41
N GLU A 20 -11.92 1.32 -14.66
CA GLU A 20 -12.31 0.33 -13.67
C GLU A 20 -11.10 -0.43 -13.11
N THR A 21 -10.18 -0.83 -13.97
CA THR A 21 -8.94 -1.51 -13.57
C THR A 21 -8.11 -0.64 -12.64
N ILE A 22 -7.97 0.65 -12.95
CA ILE A 22 -7.24 1.61 -12.12
C ILE A 22 -7.91 1.77 -10.76
N VAL A 23 -9.22 1.96 -10.73
CA VAL A 23 -9.97 2.10 -9.47
C VAL A 23 -9.85 0.84 -8.62
N ASN A 24 -9.95 -0.34 -9.21
CA ASN A 24 -9.80 -1.62 -8.51
C ASN A 24 -8.40 -1.75 -7.92
N ARG A 25 -7.36 -1.37 -8.66
CA ARG A 25 -5.98 -1.37 -8.15
C ARG A 25 -5.81 -0.40 -7.00
N GLN A 26 -6.39 0.79 -7.08
CA GLN A 26 -6.35 1.78 -5.98
C GLN A 26 -7.01 1.23 -4.72
N GLN A 27 -8.13 0.55 -4.84
CA GLN A 27 -8.80 -0.08 -3.70
C GLN A 27 -7.95 -1.19 -3.08
N ALA A 28 -7.30 -2.00 -3.91
CA ALA A 28 -6.37 -3.03 -3.45
C ALA A 28 -5.19 -2.42 -2.70
N ILE A 29 -4.65 -1.31 -3.19
CA ILE A 29 -3.55 -0.58 -2.53
C ILE A 29 -4.01 -0.04 -1.16
N LYS A 30 -5.20 0.51 -1.07
CA LYS A 30 -5.76 0.96 0.22
C LYS A 30 -5.82 -0.18 1.24
N LYS A 31 -6.27 -1.35 0.82
CA LYS A 31 -6.29 -2.54 1.69
C LYS A 31 -4.89 -2.95 2.12
N GLU A 32 -3.93 -2.95 1.19
CA GLU A 32 -2.54 -3.27 1.50
C GLU A 32 -1.94 -2.30 2.50
N ILE A 33 -2.22 -1.00 2.36
CA ILE A 33 -1.78 0.04 3.30
C ILE A 33 -2.32 -0.26 4.70
N GLU A 34 -3.60 -0.57 4.84
CA GLU A 34 -4.20 -0.91 6.12
C GLU A 34 -3.61 -2.19 6.71
N GLN A 35 -3.39 -3.20 5.89
CA GLN A 35 -2.76 -4.45 6.32
C GLN A 35 -1.31 -4.24 6.78
N VAL A 36 -0.54 -3.42 6.08
CA VAL A 36 0.83 -3.07 6.47
C VAL A 36 0.81 -2.35 7.82
N LYS A 37 -0.05 -1.38 8.00
CA LYS A 37 -0.19 -0.63 9.26
C LYS A 37 -0.54 -1.57 10.41
N ALA A 38 -1.52 -2.45 10.22
CA ALA A 38 -1.96 -3.40 11.25
C ALA A 38 -0.85 -4.40 11.61
N PHE A 39 -0.16 -4.93 10.60
CA PHE A 39 0.93 -5.88 10.81
C PHE A 39 2.07 -5.27 11.63
N TYR A 40 2.55 -4.09 11.25
CA TYR A 40 3.65 -3.44 11.96
C TYR A 40 3.24 -2.87 13.32
N TYR A 41 1.99 -2.48 13.48
CA TYR A 41 1.46 -2.09 14.78
C TYR A 41 1.52 -3.25 15.77
N LYS A 42 1.04 -4.42 15.38
CA LYS A 42 1.09 -5.63 16.21
C LYS A 42 2.52 -6.05 16.53
N LYS A 43 3.41 -5.97 15.54
CA LYS A 43 4.81 -6.31 15.70
C LYS A 43 5.50 -5.36 16.67
N SER A 44 5.28 -4.05 16.54
CA SER A 44 5.85 -3.04 17.44
C SER A 44 5.33 -3.21 18.87
N ASP A 45 4.03 -3.41 19.02
CA ASP A 45 3.41 -3.63 20.34
C ASP A 45 3.98 -4.86 21.03
N SER A 46 4.12 -5.96 20.31
CA SER A 46 4.71 -7.20 20.81
C SER A 46 6.17 -7.01 21.23
N LEU A 47 6.98 -6.34 20.42
CA LEU A 47 8.38 -6.05 20.71
C LEU A 47 8.53 -5.11 21.91
N GLU A 48 7.69 -4.10 22.03
CA GLU A 48 7.68 -3.20 23.19
C GLU A 48 7.33 -3.93 24.49
N SER A 49 6.34 -4.82 24.45
CA SER A 49 5.96 -5.65 25.59
C SER A 49 7.12 -6.53 26.06
N VAL A 50 7.84 -7.15 25.14
CA VAL A 50 9.03 -7.96 25.43
C VAL A 50 10.15 -7.10 26.01
N LYS A 51 10.38 -5.91 25.45
CA LYS A 51 11.38 -4.95 25.92
C LYS A 51 11.11 -4.52 27.37
N GLU A 52 9.87 -4.23 27.71
CA GLU A 52 9.48 -3.81 29.07
C GLU A 52 9.62 -4.96 30.08
N ALA A 53 9.35 -6.18 29.65
CA ALA A 53 9.44 -7.37 30.50
C ALA A 53 10.88 -7.83 30.73
N ASP A 54 11.84 -7.46 29.89
CA ASP A 54 13.22 -7.90 29.96
C ASP A 54 14.09 -6.90 30.73
N THR A 55 14.80 -7.41 31.74
CA THR A 55 15.71 -6.61 32.57
C THR A 55 17.13 -6.58 32.02
N ASN A 56 17.44 -7.37 31.00
CA ASN A 56 18.77 -7.41 30.39
C ASN A 56 18.98 -6.24 29.42
N SER A 57 19.94 -5.37 29.71
CA SER A 57 20.22 -4.18 28.91
C SER A 57 20.62 -4.49 27.47
N ALA A 58 21.37 -5.57 27.22
CA ALA A 58 21.78 -5.98 25.88
C ALA A 58 20.59 -6.41 25.03
N LYS A 59 19.68 -7.21 25.60
CA LYS A 59 18.44 -7.63 24.92
C LYS A 59 17.51 -6.46 24.66
N ARG A 60 17.37 -5.55 25.58
CA ARG A 60 16.57 -4.32 25.39
C ARG A 60 17.10 -3.47 24.24
N LEU A 61 18.41 -3.38 24.10
CA LEU A 61 19.03 -2.68 22.98
C LEU A 61 18.75 -3.37 21.64
N GLU A 62 18.87 -4.69 21.58
CA GLU A 62 18.54 -5.48 20.37
C GLU A 62 17.09 -5.26 19.95
N ILE A 63 16.15 -5.30 20.89
CA ILE A 63 14.74 -5.07 20.62
C ILE A 63 14.51 -3.64 20.13
N ALA A 64 15.17 -2.66 20.71
CA ALA A 64 15.09 -1.28 20.27
C ALA A 64 15.57 -1.12 18.82
N GLU A 65 16.66 -1.80 18.43
CA GLU A 65 17.17 -1.83 17.07
C GLU A 65 16.18 -2.49 16.10
N GLU A 66 15.55 -3.59 16.51
CA GLU A 66 14.49 -4.24 15.71
C GLU A 66 13.28 -3.34 15.51
N LEU A 67 12.87 -2.58 16.53
CA LEU A 67 11.78 -1.62 16.44
C LEU A 67 12.08 -0.53 15.43
N VAL A 68 13.29 0.03 15.46
CA VAL A 68 13.73 1.05 14.50
C VAL A 68 13.77 0.49 13.09
N SER A 69 14.29 -0.73 12.92
CA SER A 69 14.33 -1.41 11.62
C SER A 69 12.94 -1.70 11.07
N ALA A 70 12.02 -2.17 11.93
CA ALA A 70 10.64 -2.43 11.54
C ALA A 70 9.92 -1.15 11.12
N ASP A 71 10.13 -0.04 11.84
CA ASP A 71 9.55 1.25 11.52
C ASP A 71 10.07 1.78 10.17
N GLY A 72 11.36 1.63 9.90
CA GLY A 72 11.96 1.97 8.62
C GLY A 72 11.38 1.18 7.46
N LYS A 73 11.20 -0.13 7.62
CA LYS A 73 10.58 -1.01 6.62
C LYS A 73 9.11 -0.66 6.38
N LYS A 74 8.36 -0.38 7.44
CA LYS A 74 6.98 0.08 7.38
C LYS A 74 6.88 1.36 6.55
N SER A 75 7.67 2.37 6.89
CA SER A 75 7.67 3.66 6.21
C SER A 75 8.00 3.52 4.74
N LEU A 76 8.95 2.67 4.37
CA LEU A 76 9.32 2.42 2.98
C LEU A 76 8.19 1.74 2.21
N LYS A 77 7.55 0.74 2.79
CA LYS A 77 6.40 0.06 2.16
C LYS A 77 5.23 1.01 1.95
N LEU A 78 4.89 1.80 2.97
CA LEU A 78 3.81 2.77 2.89
C LEU A 78 4.10 3.85 1.84
N PHE A 79 5.34 4.32 1.78
CA PHE A 79 5.77 5.29 0.77
C PHE A 79 5.59 4.75 -0.64
N LYS A 80 6.03 3.52 -0.90
CA LYS A 80 5.89 2.88 -2.22
C LYS A 80 4.44 2.69 -2.62
N LEU A 81 3.60 2.23 -1.69
CA LEU A 81 2.17 2.04 -1.94
C LEU A 81 1.45 3.37 -2.20
N GLN A 82 1.76 4.39 -1.42
CA GLN A 82 1.19 5.72 -1.59
C GLN A 82 1.61 6.33 -2.93
N LYS A 83 2.86 6.16 -3.33
CA LYS A 83 3.37 6.64 -4.61
C LYS A 83 2.67 5.96 -5.79
N GLU A 84 2.44 4.66 -5.71
CA GLU A 84 1.69 3.92 -6.73
C GLU A 84 0.24 4.41 -6.80
N TYR A 85 -0.40 4.59 -5.66
CA TYR A 85 -1.76 5.12 -5.58
C TYR A 85 -1.87 6.50 -6.24
N ASP A 86 -0.96 7.40 -5.91
CA ASP A 86 -0.93 8.76 -6.45
C ASP A 86 -0.69 8.77 -7.96
N SER A 87 0.17 7.88 -8.46
CA SER A 87 0.40 7.70 -9.90
C SER A 87 -0.85 7.24 -10.62
N LEU A 88 -1.60 6.33 -10.02
CA LEU A 88 -2.88 5.85 -10.55
C LEU A 88 -3.95 6.94 -10.55
N GLU A 89 -3.95 7.81 -9.54
CA GLU A 89 -4.83 8.99 -9.50
C GLU A 89 -4.58 9.92 -10.67
N VAL A 90 -3.31 10.21 -10.98
CA VAL A 90 -2.93 11.03 -12.13
C VAL A 90 -3.36 10.37 -13.44
N GLU A 91 -3.16 9.06 -13.56
CA GLU A 91 -3.57 8.31 -14.75
C GLU A 91 -5.08 8.29 -14.91
N LEU A 92 -5.82 8.17 -13.81
CA LEU A 92 -7.29 8.16 -13.81
C LEU A 92 -7.87 9.46 -14.37
N LYS A 93 -7.22 10.59 -14.15
CA LYS A 93 -7.65 11.90 -14.68
C LYS A 93 -7.60 12.00 -16.20
N LYS A 94 -6.88 11.10 -16.87
CA LYS A 94 -6.81 11.04 -18.34
C LYS A 94 -8.06 10.41 -18.96
N TYR A 95 -8.85 9.75 -18.20
CA TYR A 95 -10.09 9.11 -18.62
C TYR A 95 -11.30 9.80 -18.00
#